data_aa2b35da9671a7ea64138ac337251a60
#
_entry.id   aa2b35da9671a7ea64138ac337251a60
#
_cell.length_a   1.000
_cell.length_b   1.000
_cell.length_c   1.000
_cell.angle_alpha   90.00
_cell.angle_beta   90.00
_cell.angle_gamma   90.00
#
_symmetry.space_group_name_H-M   'P 1'
#
loop_
_entity.id
_entity.type
_entity.pdbx_description
1 polymer ?
#
loop_
_entity_poly.entity_id
_entity_poly.type
_entity_poly.pdbx_seq_one_letter_code
_entity_poly.pdbx_strand_id
1 'polypeptide(L)'
;MTSANPSVADRLVELLDHLKIERAHFAASMLADVTGLAQAYPERIASLTLVCPPRLDSSLHALGDRLLIIAGDQGRPGGVVRDAIKNLPEATVIWLTGYFSPPWADAVADRTADVERALLSFLSDPPHENKGVLGDAQGTVAGITYRSQGEGLPLLLLPLSLASSQWDPLLSRLSARYRTIALGGPELGFLAMLESRGRAAGYLSVIRRMIDMVQPRAGEFVLEVGCGSGVLDRWLARFTSQANPIIGADINKYLLREAMALAVQEHLADIITFQQGDAEALPFPDEHIDVVLSFTVLEEGNADRMLGELVRVTRPGGRIAVMVRALDIPWVVNVPLRPELKAKVQTPRGFVASDGCADASLYRRFKRTGLTRVQIFPQLAAFEQAETSQAQFAHGAILSALTPEETQEWHTGIAQAVADGTYFIAQPFHCAVGTKPQTE
;
A
#
# COMPACT_ATOMS: atom_id res chain seq x y z
N MET A 1 13.76 0.54 27.58
CA MET A 1 12.36 0.77 27.30
C MET A 1 12.27 1.30 25.89
N THR A 2 12.06 0.45 24.90
CA THR A 2 11.75 0.87 23.52
C THR A 2 10.34 1.45 23.57
N SER A 3 10.21 2.77 23.38
CA SER A 3 8.90 3.40 23.22
C SER A 3 8.21 2.73 22.04
N ALA A 4 7.03 2.17 22.27
CA ALA A 4 6.19 1.66 21.20
C ALA A 4 5.99 2.78 20.17
N ASN A 5 6.07 2.42 18.88
CA ASN A 5 5.85 3.40 17.81
C ASN A 5 4.40 3.90 17.92
N PRO A 6 4.13 5.23 17.94
CA PRO A 6 2.77 5.74 18.12
C PRO A 6 1.85 5.21 17.02
N SER A 7 0.62 4.87 17.38
CA SER A 7 -0.40 4.40 16.44
C SER A 7 -0.79 5.51 15.44
N VAL A 8 -1.42 5.15 14.33
CA VAL A 8 -1.95 6.14 13.37
C VAL A 8 -2.97 7.07 14.06
N ALA A 9 -3.79 6.52 14.98
CA ALA A 9 -4.74 7.32 15.77
C ALA A 9 -4.03 8.38 16.62
N ASP A 10 -2.97 8.00 17.34
CA ASP A 10 -2.20 8.94 18.17
C ASP A 10 -1.54 10.04 17.33
N ARG A 11 -0.99 9.67 16.16
CA ARG A 11 -0.40 10.61 15.20
C ARG A 11 -1.43 11.59 14.65
N LEU A 12 -2.65 11.13 14.34
CA LEU A 12 -3.74 11.98 13.88
C LEU A 12 -4.21 12.94 14.99
N VAL A 13 -4.29 12.48 16.24
CA VAL A 13 -4.63 13.34 17.39
C VAL A 13 -3.57 14.41 17.58
N GLU A 14 -2.28 14.05 17.54
CA GLU A 14 -1.17 15.01 17.64
C GLU A 14 -1.23 16.06 16.51
N LEU A 15 -1.57 15.65 15.29
CA LEU A 15 -1.78 16.56 14.16
C LEU A 15 -2.96 17.50 14.40
N LEU A 16 -4.12 16.98 14.87
CA LEU A 16 -5.29 17.79 15.19
C LEU A 16 -4.98 18.84 16.27
N ASP A 17 -4.26 18.43 17.31
CA ASP A 17 -3.88 19.32 18.42
C ASP A 17 -2.89 20.40 17.94
N HIS A 18 -1.90 20.03 17.10
CA HIS A 18 -0.99 20.98 16.48
C HIS A 18 -1.73 22.03 15.64
N LEU A 19 -2.74 21.61 14.87
CA LEU A 19 -3.56 22.48 14.02
C LEU A 19 -4.68 23.18 14.80
N LYS A 20 -4.80 22.95 16.12
CA LYS A 20 -5.85 23.48 17.01
C LYS A 20 -7.26 23.14 16.52
N ILE A 21 -7.44 21.90 16.07
CA ILE A 21 -8.70 21.36 15.58
C ILE A 21 -9.26 20.42 16.65
N GLU A 22 -10.36 20.80 17.29
CA GLU A 22 -11.02 19.94 18.29
C GLU A 22 -11.78 18.80 17.65
N ARG A 23 -12.45 19.07 16.52
CA ARG A 23 -13.30 18.11 15.82
C ARG A 23 -13.29 18.39 14.32
N ALA A 24 -13.28 17.34 13.50
CA ALA A 24 -13.19 17.47 12.05
C ALA A 24 -14.04 16.45 11.30
N HIS A 25 -14.36 16.76 10.05
CA HIS A 25 -14.81 15.79 9.07
C HIS A 25 -13.62 15.04 8.50
N PHE A 26 -13.79 13.74 8.24
CA PHE A 26 -12.76 12.89 7.67
C PHE A 26 -13.25 12.25 6.37
N ALA A 27 -12.38 12.14 5.38
CA ALA A 27 -12.63 11.33 4.19
C ALA A 27 -11.41 10.44 3.91
N ALA A 28 -11.64 9.14 3.72
CA ALA A 28 -10.62 8.12 3.57
C ALA A 28 -11.11 6.99 2.65
N SER A 29 -10.24 6.06 2.30
CA SER A 29 -10.57 4.77 1.72
C SER A 29 -10.15 3.62 2.65
N MET A 30 -8.96 3.72 3.26
CA MET A 30 -8.40 2.67 4.11
C MET A 30 -8.91 2.76 5.53
N LEU A 31 -9.59 1.71 5.97
CA LEU A 31 -10.12 1.62 7.33
C LEU A 31 -9.01 1.71 8.39
N ALA A 32 -7.85 1.10 8.12
CA ALA A 32 -6.72 1.08 9.05
C ALA A 32 -6.27 2.48 9.48
N ASP A 33 -6.46 3.49 8.62
CA ASP A 33 -6.08 4.87 8.92
C ASP A 33 -7.06 5.57 9.89
N VAL A 34 -8.30 5.12 10.00
CA VAL A 34 -9.35 5.83 10.75
C VAL A 34 -10.02 5.01 11.85
N THR A 35 -9.95 3.67 11.81
CA THR A 35 -10.63 2.81 12.80
C THR A 35 -10.13 3.06 14.21
N GLY A 36 -8.83 3.16 14.41
CA GLY A 36 -8.24 3.44 15.73
C GLY A 36 -8.71 4.79 16.30
N LEU A 37 -8.80 5.81 15.44
CA LEU A 37 -9.32 7.13 15.83
C LEU A 37 -10.81 7.05 16.19
N ALA A 38 -11.61 6.33 15.39
CA ALA A 38 -13.05 6.18 15.64
C ALA A 38 -13.35 5.39 16.92
N GLN A 39 -12.47 4.48 17.33
CA GLN A 39 -12.61 3.70 18.56
C GLN A 39 -12.12 4.45 19.79
N ALA A 40 -10.94 5.08 19.71
CA ALA A 40 -10.29 5.70 20.86
C ALA A 40 -10.71 7.16 21.09
N TYR A 41 -11.07 7.87 20.02
CA TYR A 41 -11.35 9.32 20.05
C TYR A 41 -12.58 9.68 19.19
N PRO A 42 -13.75 9.05 19.39
CA PRO A 42 -14.93 9.27 18.54
C PRO A 42 -15.46 10.70 18.59
N GLU A 43 -15.18 11.45 19.65
CA GLU A 43 -15.53 12.87 19.81
C GLU A 43 -14.76 13.78 18.85
N ARG A 44 -13.57 13.37 18.40
CA ARG A 44 -12.76 14.13 17.43
C ARG A 44 -13.31 14.04 16.00
N ILE A 45 -14.26 13.12 15.75
CA ILE A 45 -14.84 12.87 14.43
C ILE A 45 -16.21 13.52 14.33
N ALA A 46 -16.35 14.56 13.50
CA ALA A 46 -17.64 15.17 13.17
C ALA A 46 -18.43 14.24 12.24
N SER A 47 -17.81 13.76 11.19
CA SER A 47 -18.31 12.69 10.32
C SER A 47 -17.15 11.96 9.64
N LEU A 48 -17.40 10.76 9.15
CA LEU A 48 -16.47 9.97 8.36
C LEU A 48 -17.10 9.62 7.02
N THR A 49 -16.40 9.91 5.93
CA THR A 49 -16.73 9.42 4.59
C THR A 49 -15.70 8.38 4.17
N LEU A 50 -16.18 7.21 3.74
CA LEU A 50 -15.35 6.16 3.15
C LEU A 50 -15.61 6.07 1.66
N VAL A 51 -14.57 6.30 0.85
CA VAL A 51 -14.66 6.24 -0.63
C VAL A 51 -14.06 4.93 -1.10
N CYS A 52 -14.88 4.07 -1.69
CA CYS A 52 -14.52 2.76 -2.21
C CYS A 52 -13.68 1.92 -1.22
N PRO A 53 -14.14 1.77 0.03
CA PRO A 53 -13.36 1.04 1.03
C PRO A 53 -13.20 -0.43 0.60
N PRO A 54 -11.99 -1.02 0.69
CA PRO A 54 -11.76 -2.41 0.32
C PRO A 54 -12.37 -3.39 1.32
N ARG A 55 -12.69 -2.93 2.53
CA ARG A 55 -13.39 -3.65 3.59
C ARG A 55 -14.12 -2.68 4.50
N LEU A 56 -15.10 -3.18 5.23
CA LEU A 56 -15.80 -2.49 6.32
C LEU A 56 -15.87 -3.45 7.50
N ASP A 57 -15.89 -2.93 8.70
CA ASP A 57 -16.10 -3.72 9.90
C ASP A 57 -17.09 -3.05 10.88
N SER A 58 -17.52 -3.79 11.88
CA SER A 58 -18.52 -3.37 12.86
C SER A 58 -18.05 -2.25 13.81
N SER A 59 -16.75 -1.96 13.86
CA SER A 59 -16.22 -0.88 14.72
C SER A 59 -16.75 0.50 14.33
N LEU A 60 -17.20 0.67 13.08
CA LEU A 60 -17.81 1.89 12.59
C LEU A 60 -19.25 2.14 13.07
N HIS A 61 -19.88 1.16 13.72
CA HIS A 61 -21.25 1.28 14.24
C HIS A 61 -21.44 2.49 15.18
N ALA A 62 -20.40 2.82 15.96
CA ALA A 62 -20.41 3.96 16.89
C ALA A 62 -20.53 5.34 16.18
N LEU A 63 -20.34 5.41 14.87
CA LEU A 63 -20.50 6.63 14.11
C LEU A 63 -21.97 6.88 13.71
N GLY A 64 -22.80 5.84 13.63
CA GLY A 64 -24.21 5.96 13.29
C GLY A 64 -24.45 6.70 11.97
N ASP A 65 -25.31 7.72 12.02
CA ASP A 65 -25.66 8.61 10.90
C ASP A 65 -24.53 9.53 10.44
N ARG A 66 -23.42 9.61 11.21
CA ARG A 66 -22.21 10.36 10.85
C ARG A 66 -21.29 9.60 9.88
N LEU A 67 -21.71 8.44 9.37
CA LEU A 67 -20.96 7.63 8.43
C LEU A 67 -21.57 7.70 7.03
N LEU A 68 -20.77 8.14 6.04
CA LEU A 68 -21.06 8.01 4.61
C LEU A 68 -20.16 6.96 3.98
N ILE A 69 -20.74 6.08 3.19
CA ILE A 69 -20.02 5.10 2.38
C ILE A 69 -20.35 5.35 0.91
N ILE A 70 -19.35 5.68 0.10
CA ILE A 70 -19.44 5.80 -1.36
C ILE A 70 -18.76 4.55 -1.94
N ALA A 71 -19.47 3.72 -2.68
CA ALA A 71 -18.94 2.43 -3.14
C ALA A 71 -19.35 2.12 -4.58
N GLY A 72 -18.47 1.45 -5.32
CA GLY A 72 -18.81 0.85 -6.61
C GLY A 72 -19.78 -0.33 -6.43
N ASP A 73 -20.74 -0.46 -7.34
CA ASP A 73 -21.74 -1.53 -7.27
C ASP A 73 -21.31 -2.82 -7.98
N GLN A 74 -20.15 -2.83 -8.67
CA GLN A 74 -19.70 -3.95 -9.46
C GLN A 74 -18.65 -4.83 -8.75
N GLY A 75 -18.68 -6.12 -9.11
CA GLY A 75 -17.67 -7.10 -8.72
C GLY A 75 -17.61 -7.41 -7.23
N ARG A 76 -16.51 -8.06 -6.83
CA ARG A 76 -16.27 -8.48 -5.45
C ARG A 76 -16.23 -7.31 -4.43
N PRO A 77 -15.61 -6.15 -4.75
CA PRO A 77 -15.62 -5.02 -3.80
C PRO A 77 -17.02 -4.55 -3.44
N GLY A 78 -17.90 -4.41 -4.45
CA GLY A 78 -19.30 -4.06 -4.22
C GLY A 78 -20.06 -5.09 -3.38
N GLY A 79 -19.75 -6.38 -3.53
CA GLY A 79 -20.28 -7.46 -2.70
C GLY A 79 -19.88 -7.34 -1.24
N VAL A 80 -18.60 -7.08 -0.97
CA VAL A 80 -18.06 -6.88 0.40
C VAL A 80 -18.79 -5.74 1.11
N VAL A 81 -18.99 -4.61 0.42
CA VAL A 81 -19.70 -3.47 1.00
C VAL A 81 -21.17 -3.83 1.27
N ARG A 82 -21.89 -4.49 0.31
CA ARG A 82 -23.29 -4.92 0.52
C ARG A 82 -23.46 -5.84 1.73
N ASP A 83 -22.51 -6.70 1.99
CA ASP A 83 -22.59 -7.59 3.15
C ASP A 83 -22.31 -6.85 4.45
N ALA A 84 -21.31 -5.97 4.48
CA ALA A 84 -20.91 -5.24 5.67
C ALA A 84 -21.96 -4.21 6.14
N ILE A 85 -22.63 -3.51 5.21
CA ILE A 85 -23.64 -2.48 5.56
C ILE A 85 -24.88 -3.04 6.27
N LYS A 86 -25.11 -4.36 6.22
CA LYS A 86 -26.18 -5.01 7.00
C LYS A 86 -25.97 -4.80 8.51
N ASN A 87 -24.72 -4.60 8.93
CA ASN A 87 -24.34 -4.33 10.32
C ASN A 87 -24.13 -2.83 10.61
N LEU A 88 -24.42 -1.95 9.64
CA LEU A 88 -24.27 -0.50 9.73
C LEU A 88 -25.57 0.20 9.28
N PRO A 89 -26.72 -0.06 9.93
CA PRO A 89 -28.03 0.33 9.45
C PRO A 89 -28.28 1.86 9.39
N GLU A 90 -27.52 2.63 10.15
CA GLU A 90 -27.64 4.11 10.20
C GLU A 90 -26.71 4.81 9.21
N ALA A 91 -25.76 4.08 8.60
CA ALA A 91 -24.83 4.66 7.64
C ALA A 91 -25.54 5.06 6.34
N THR A 92 -25.21 6.23 5.83
CA THR A 92 -25.62 6.64 4.47
C THR A 92 -24.74 5.92 3.45
N VAL A 93 -25.37 5.27 2.46
CA VAL A 93 -24.65 4.55 1.40
C VAL A 93 -25.03 5.12 0.03
N ILE A 94 -24.01 5.52 -0.74
CA ILE A 94 -24.18 6.00 -2.12
C ILE A 94 -23.43 5.06 -3.06
N TRP A 95 -24.16 4.48 -3.99
CA TRP A 95 -23.62 3.56 -4.99
C TRP A 95 -23.21 4.30 -6.27
N LEU A 96 -21.95 4.09 -6.68
CA LEU A 96 -21.45 4.49 -7.99
C LEU A 96 -21.88 3.43 -9.01
N THR A 97 -22.96 3.70 -9.71
CA THR A 97 -23.58 2.74 -10.64
C THR A 97 -22.63 2.37 -11.78
N GLY A 98 -22.52 1.06 -12.04
CA GLY A 98 -21.64 0.51 -13.08
C GLY A 98 -20.13 0.62 -12.76
N TYR A 99 -19.77 0.99 -11.54
CA TYR A 99 -18.36 1.19 -11.17
C TYR A 99 -17.78 -0.02 -10.45
N PHE A 100 -16.65 -0.51 -10.99
CA PHE A 100 -15.79 -1.50 -10.35
C PHE A 100 -14.63 -0.80 -9.66
N SER A 101 -14.44 -1.01 -8.36
CA SER A 101 -13.43 -0.34 -7.55
C SER A 101 -12.39 -1.35 -6.99
N PRO A 102 -11.37 -1.75 -7.77
CA PRO A 102 -10.26 -2.52 -7.22
C PRO A 102 -9.49 -1.68 -6.17
N PRO A 103 -8.63 -2.28 -5.35
CA PRO A 103 -7.91 -1.58 -4.28
C PRO A 103 -7.08 -0.36 -4.73
N TRP A 104 -6.69 -0.32 -6.00
CA TRP A 104 -5.93 0.77 -6.62
C TRP A 104 -6.78 1.71 -7.49
N ALA A 105 -8.12 1.62 -7.42
CA ALA A 105 -9.01 2.49 -8.19
C ALA A 105 -8.82 3.95 -7.80
N ASP A 106 -8.85 4.82 -8.79
CA ASP A 106 -8.85 6.27 -8.60
C ASP A 106 -10.29 6.81 -8.68
N ALA A 107 -11.10 6.41 -7.69
CA ALA A 107 -12.53 6.71 -7.68
C ALA A 107 -12.86 8.20 -7.81
N VAL A 108 -11.99 9.08 -7.30
CA VAL A 108 -12.19 10.53 -7.41
C VAL A 108 -11.92 11.01 -8.83
N ALA A 109 -10.89 10.54 -9.50
CA ALA A 109 -10.63 10.92 -10.89
C ALA A 109 -11.67 10.31 -11.84
N ASP A 110 -12.02 9.04 -11.64
CA ASP A 110 -12.95 8.31 -12.50
C ASP A 110 -14.41 8.80 -12.39
N ARG A 111 -14.82 9.23 -11.19
CA ARG A 111 -16.20 9.57 -10.84
C ARG A 111 -16.29 10.90 -10.06
N THR A 112 -15.50 11.90 -10.46
CA THR A 112 -15.34 13.19 -9.80
C THR A 112 -16.67 13.83 -9.40
N ALA A 113 -17.61 13.96 -10.35
CA ALA A 113 -18.90 14.62 -10.11
C ALA A 113 -19.81 13.85 -9.14
N ASP A 114 -19.74 12.51 -9.16
CA ASP A 114 -20.57 11.67 -8.27
C ASP A 114 -20.03 11.71 -6.85
N VAL A 115 -18.71 11.62 -6.68
CA VAL A 115 -18.05 11.70 -5.37
C VAL A 115 -18.22 13.09 -4.76
N GLU A 116 -18.06 14.16 -5.56
CA GLU A 116 -18.29 15.54 -5.11
C GLU A 116 -19.72 15.72 -4.59
N ARG A 117 -20.72 15.31 -5.39
CA ARG A 117 -22.13 15.41 -5.02
C ARG A 117 -22.44 14.65 -3.73
N ALA A 118 -21.92 13.44 -3.60
CA ALA A 118 -22.11 12.62 -2.41
C ALA A 118 -21.51 13.28 -1.17
N LEU A 119 -20.27 13.74 -1.25
CA LEU A 119 -19.59 14.46 -0.17
C LEU A 119 -20.34 15.71 0.25
N LEU A 120 -20.62 16.62 -0.71
CA LEU A 120 -21.24 17.91 -0.43
C LEU A 120 -22.69 17.77 0.07
N SER A 121 -23.43 16.74 -0.34
CA SER A 121 -24.77 16.48 0.17
C SER A 121 -24.78 15.94 1.59
N PHE A 122 -23.72 15.21 1.99
CA PHE A 122 -23.59 14.62 3.32
C PHE A 122 -23.00 15.59 4.34
N LEU A 123 -21.99 16.34 3.93
CA LEU A 123 -21.28 17.31 4.78
C LEU A 123 -22.11 18.58 4.97
N SER A 124 -23.36 18.57 5.22
CA SER A 124 -24.28 19.72 5.47
C SER A 124 -23.59 21.09 5.62
N ASP A 125 -24.15 22.16 5.04
CA ASP A 125 -23.55 23.50 5.11
C ASP A 125 -23.31 23.92 6.57
N PRO A 126 -22.09 24.30 6.94
CA PRO A 126 -21.77 24.73 8.30
C PRO A 126 -22.41 26.09 8.58
N PRO A 127 -22.89 26.33 9.78
CA PRO A 127 -23.09 27.71 10.24
C PRO A 127 -21.74 28.43 10.20
N HIS A 128 -21.71 29.64 9.67
CA HIS A 128 -20.51 30.46 9.41
C HIS A 128 -19.79 30.96 10.68
N GLU A 129 -19.48 30.11 11.65
CA GLU A 129 -18.81 30.50 12.88
C GLU A 129 -17.59 29.62 13.17
N ASN A 130 -16.53 29.78 12.38
CA ASN A 130 -15.16 29.67 12.90
C ASN A 130 -14.17 30.27 11.90
N LYS A 131 -13.92 31.56 12.04
CA LYS A 131 -12.84 32.26 11.34
C LYS A 131 -11.50 32.00 12.03
N GLY A 132 -11.01 30.79 11.90
CA GLY A 132 -9.61 30.50 12.16
C GLY A 132 -8.81 30.84 10.91
N VAL A 133 -8.30 32.06 10.82
CA VAL A 133 -7.41 32.47 9.74
C VAL A 133 -6.07 31.77 9.90
N LEU A 134 -5.88 30.69 9.14
CA LEU A 134 -4.55 30.24 8.76
C LEU A 134 -4.64 30.01 7.25
N GLY A 135 -4.00 30.90 6.49
CA GLY A 135 -3.84 30.75 5.04
C GLY A 135 -3.23 29.38 4.67
N ASP A 136 -3.03 29.14 3.39
CA ASP A 136 -2.41 27.91 2.89
C ASP A 136 -1.18 27.55 3.73
N ALA A 137 -1.26 26.46 4.47
CA ALA A 137 -0.20 25.99 5.34
C ALA A 137 0.14 24.54 4.99
N GLN A 138 1.41 24.21 5.04
CA GLN A 138 1.91 22.85 4.87
C GLN A 138 2.94 22.53 5.93
N GLY A 139 3.08 21.26 6.28
CA GLY A 139 4.06 20.82 7.27
C GLY A 139 4.04 19.32 7.48
N THR A 140 4.78 18.89 8.50
CA THR A 140 4.84 17.49 8.92
C THR A 140 4.73 17.44 10.44
N VAL A 141 3.81 16.62 10.95
CA VAL A 141 3.61 16.38 12.38
C VAL A 141 3.49 14.88 12.59
N ALA A 142 4.22 14.34 13.53
CA ALA A 142 4.23 12.91 13.87
C ALA A 142 4.43 11.98 12.65
N GLY A 143 5.19 12.40 11.64
CA GLY A 143 5.39 11.64 10.39
C GLY A 143 4.26 11.76 9.37
N ILE A 144 3.18 12.48 9.69
CA ILE A 144 2.10 12.80 8.74
C ILE A 144 2.39 14.15 8.10
N THR A 145 2.47 14.19 6.77
CA THR A 145 2.53 15.45 6.02
C THR A 145 1.12 16.00 5.82
N TYR A 146 0.98 17.33 5.85
CA TYR A 146 -0.30 17.96 5.60
C TYR A 146 -0.16 19.19 4.68
N ARG A 147 -1.21 19.44 3.90
CA ARG A 147 -1.40 20.64 3.11
C ARG A 147 -2.81 21.16 3.34
N SER A 148 -2.92 22.36 3.94
CA SER A 148 -4.19 23.02 4.26
C SER A 148 -4.52 24.07 3.21
N GLN A 149 -5.77 24.11 2.74
CA GLN A 149 -6.29 25.10 1.80
C GLN A 149 -7.73 25.46 2.14
N GLY A 150 -8.12 26.72 1.84
CA GLY A 150 -9.45 27.21 2.08
C GLY A 150 -9.74 27.58 3.55
N GLU A 151 -10.96 27.95 3.83
CA GLU A 151 -11.46 28.40 5.13
C GLU A 151 -12.73 27.63 5.50
N GLY A 152 -13.12 27.66 6.78
CA GLY A 152 -14.36 27.02 7.26
C GLY A 152 -14.11 25.78 8.10
N LEU A 153 -15.09 24.87 8.15
CA LEU A 153 -14.96 23.63 8.93
C LEU A 153 -13.83 22.74 8.39
N PRO A 154 -13.05 22.12 9.28
CA PRO A 154 -11.94 21.27 8.86
C PRO A 154 -12.44 19.96 8.24
N LEU A 155 -11.97 19.67 7.02
CA LEU A 155 -12.15 18.43 6.28
C LEU A 155 -10.78 17.79 6.04
N LEU A 156 -10.48 16.74 6.79
CA LEU A 156 -9.26 15.96 6.64
C LEU A 156 -9.43 14.93 5.54
N LEU A 157 -8.57 15.02 4.54
CA LEU A 157 -8.56 14.15 3.36
C LEU A 157 -7.37 13.19 3.46
N LEU A 158 -7.63 11.98 3.94
CA LEU A 158 -6.63 10.92 4.03
C LEU A 158 -6.41 10.28 2.65
N PRO A 159 -5.30 9.57 2.43
CA PRO A 159 -5.06 8.88 1.16
C PRO A 159 -6.24 7.99 0.74
N LEU A 160 -6.57 8.03 -0.55
CA LEU A 160 -7.57 7.13 -1.15
C LEU A 160 -6.90 5.83 -1.61
N SER A 161 -6.39 5.06 -0.67
CA SER A 161 -5.54 3.90 -0.83
C SER A 161 -4.08 4.24 -1.16
N LEU A 162 -3.78 4.98 -2.23
CA LEU A 162 -2.42 5.18 -2.76
C LEU A 162 -1.75 6.42 -2.18
N ALA A 163 -2.34 7.60 -2.40
CA ALA A 163 -1.75 8.87 -1.98
C ALA A 163 -2.80 9.96 -1.78
N SER A 164 -2.46 11.01 -1.01
CA SER A 164 -3.33 12.16 -0.80
C SER A 164 -3.62 12.95 -2.09
N SER A 165 -2.72 12.90 -3.08
CA SER A 165 -2.91 13.55 -4.38
C SER A 165 -4.03 12.98 -5.25
N GLN A 166 -4.61 11.83 -4.87
CA GLN A 166 -5.85 11.34 -5.49
C GLN A 166 -7.05 12.28 -5.25
N TRP A 167 -6.97 13.18 -4.25
CA TRP A 167 -7.97 14.22 -4.01
C TRP A 167 -7.84 15.46 -4.90
N ASP A 168 -6.72 15.62 -5.63
CA ASP A 168 -6.44 16.81 -6.43
C ASP A 168 -7.60 17.25 -7.36
N PRO A 169 -8.36 16.32 -8.01
CA PRO A 169 -9.49 16.71 -8.84
C PRO A 169 -10.64 17.43 -8.11
N LEU A 170 -10.74 17.23 -6.79
CA LEU A 170 -11.79 17.82 -5.96
C LEU A 170 -11.31 18.94 -5.05
N LEU A 171 -10.00 19.08 -4.83
CA LEU A 171 -9.46 20.01 -3.83
C LEU A 171 -9.94 21.44 -3.99
N SER A 172 -9.92 22.00 -5.19
CA SER A 172 -10.34 23.40 -5.43
C SER A 172 -11.82 23.63 -5.11
N ARG A 173 -12.66 22.63 -5.35
CA ARG A 173 -14.11 22.70 -5.10
C ARG A 173 -14.44 22.51 -3.63
N LEU A 174 -13.76 21.59 -2.97
CA LEU A 174 -13.92 21.36 -1.53
C LEU A 174 -13.37 22.53 -0.72
N SER A 175 -12.20 23.07 -1.09
CA SER A 175 -11.59 24.20 -0.39
C SER A 175 -12.34 25.53 -0.56
N ALA A 176 -13.26 25.62 -1.52
CA ALA A 176 -14.19 26.74 -1.63
C ALA A 176 -15.25 26.80 -0.51
N ARG A 177 -15.45 25.69 0.22
CA ARG A 177 -16.50 25.56 1.25
C ARG A 177 -15.95 25.11 2.62
N TYR A 178 -14.85 24.37 2.61
CA TYR A 178 -14.23 23.76 3.79
C TYR A 178 -12.75 24.14 3.87
N ARG A 179 -12.21 24.18 5.07
CA ARG A 179 -10.77 24.11 5.25
C ARG A 179 -10.33 22.69 4.98
N THR A 180 -9.91 22.39 3.76
CA THR A 180 -9.40 21.08 3.39
C THR A 180 -7.98 20.89 3.90
N ILE A 181 -7.70 19.74 4.47
CA ILE A 181 -6.39 19.35 5.00
C ILE A 181 -6.05 17.99 4.38
N ALA A 182 -5.32 18.02 3.26
CA ALA A 182 -4.87 16.81 2.60
C ALA A 182 -3.68 16.22 3.35
N LEU A 183 -3.82 14.96 3.77
CA LEU A 183 -2.85 14.23 4.58
C LEU A 183 -2.10 13.19 3.76
N GLY A 184 -0.80 13.06 4.00
CA GLY A 184 0.07 12.10 3.32
C GLY A 184 1.24 11.68 4.19
N GLY A 185 2.26 11.15 3.54
CA GLY A 185 3.49 10.70 4.19
C GLY A 185 3.53 9.18 4.43
N PRO A 186 4.70 8.68 4.90
CA PRO A 186 5.01 7.25 4.93
C PRO A 186 4.25 6.46 6.01
N GLU A 187 3.36 7.10 6.77
CA GLU A 187 2.63 6.48 7.88
C GLU A 187 1.14 6.26 7.56
N LEU A 188 0.66 6.67 6.37
CA LEU A 188 -0.75 6.58 5.98
C LEU A 188 -0.95 5.78 4.69
N GLY A 189 -2.11 5.16 4.56
CA GLY A 189 -2.58 4.49 3.36
C GLY A 189 -1.72 3.29 2.96
N PHE A 190 -1.79 2.94 1.68
CA PHE A 190 -0.99 1.86 1.10
C PHE A 190 0.52 2.17 1.12
N LEU A 191 0.87 3.46 1.13
CA LEU A 191 2.25 3.92 1.24
C LEU A 191 2.91 3.39 2.52
N ALA A 192 2.23 3.44 3.67
CA ALA A 192 2.75 2.91 4.94
C ALA A 192 3.11 1.41 4.85
N MET A 193 2.29 0.64 4.16
CA MET A 193 2.56 -0.78 3.94
C MET A 193 3.79 -0.99 3.06
N LEU A 194 3.94 -0.22 1.97
CA LEU A 194 5.12 -0.29 1.12
C LEU A 194 6.39 0.13 1.87
N GLU A 195 6.34 1.26 2.59
CA GLU A 195 7.46 1.78 3.37
C GLU A 195 7.89 0.83 4.49
N SER A 196 6.95 0.07 5.08
CA SER A 196 7.27 -0.92 6.11
C SER A 196 8.20 -2.03 5.60
N ARG A 197 8.20 -2.32 4.29
CA ARG A 197 9.10 -3.31 3.67
C ARG A 197 10.56 -2.92 3.83
N GLY A 198 10.89 -1.63 3.70
CA GLY A 198 12.25 -1.10 3.88
C GLY A 198 12.74 -1.15 5.33
N ARG A 199 11.84 -1.42 6.30
CA ARG A 199 12.13 -1.57 7.72
C ARG A 199 12.04 -3.03 8.20
N ALA A 200 11.45 -3.91 7.40
CA ALA A 200 11.22 -5.31 7.74
C ALA A 200 12.47 -6.15 7.45
N ALA A 201 13.25 -6.47 8.48
CA ALA A 201 14.51 -7.22 8.36
C ALA A 201 14.33 -8.55 7.60
N GLY A 202 13.22 -9.28 7.86
CA GLY A 202 12.90 -10.52 7.16
C GLY A 202 12.68 -10.32 5.66
N TYR A 203 11.97 -9.27 5.25
CA TYR A 203 11.77 -8.93 3.85
C TYR A 203 13.09 -8.50 3.18
N LEU A 204 13.83 -7.60 3.82
CA LEU A 204 15.13 -7.13 3.33
C LEU A 204 16.17 -8.25 3.23
N SER A 205 16.09 -9.30 4.05
CA SER A 205 16.99 -10.44 3.93
C SER A 205 16.81 -11.19 2.61
N VAL A 206 15.55 -11.31 2.13
CA VAL A 206 15.25 -11.91 0.82
C VAL A 206 15.78 -11.03 -0.31
N ILE A 207 15.51 -9.72 -0.25
CA ILE A 207 16.00 -8.75 -1.25
C ILE A 207 17.53 -8.76 -1.30
N ARG A 208 18.20 -8.69 -0.14
CA ARG A 208 19.66 -8.71 -0.06
C ARG A 208 20.24 -9.93 -0.76
N ARG A 209 19.69 -11.14 -0.50
CA ARG A 209 20.14 -12.36 -1.17
C ARG A 209 20.02 -12.28 -2.68
N MET A 210 18.97 -11.67 -3.21
CA MET A 210 18.80 -11.50 -4.65
C MET A 210 19.82 -10.49 -5.21
N ILE A 211 20.09 -9.39 -4.50
CA ILE A 211 21.09 -8.41 -4.89
C ILE A 211 22.52 -9.03 -4.85
N ASP A 212 22.81 -9.84 -3.84
CA ASP A 212 24.08 -10.58 -3.75
C ASP A 212 24.29 -11.56 -4.94
N MET A 213 23.18 -12.04 -5.54
CA MET A 213 23.25 -12.93 -6.71
C MET A 213 23.42 -12.18 -8.03
N VAL A 214 22.76 -11.04 -8.21
CA VAL A 214 22.92 -10.22 -9.42
C VAL A 214 24.16 -9.34 -9.39
N GLN A 215 24.68 -9.02 -8.19
CA GLN A 215 25.93 -8.28 -7.97
C GLN A 215 26.03 -7.02 -8.84
N PRO A 216 25.23 -5.97 -8.59
CA PRO A 216 25.38 -4.70 -9.31
C PRO A 216 26.82 -4.18 -9.15
N ARG A 217 27.51 -3.88 -10.24
CA ARG A 217 28.84 -3.30 -10.22
C ARG A 217 28.73 -1.79 -10.18
N ALA A 218 29.70 -1.11 -9.56
CA ALA A 218 29.71 0.35 -9.53
C ALA A 218 29.58 0.94 -10.95
N GLY A 219 28.70 1.90 -11.11
CA GLY A 219 28.40 2.56 -12.38
C GLY A 219 27.38 1.83 -13.28
N GLU A 220 26.97 0.61 -12.94
CA GLU A 220 25.91 -0.08 -13.71
C GLU A 220 24.53 0.52 -13.40
N PHE A 221 23.69 0.65 -14.45
CA PHE A 221 22.32 1.06 -14.33
C PHE A 221 21.44 -0.06 -13.75
N VAL A 222 20.71 0.26 -12.69
CA VAL A 222 19.76 -0.66 -12.07
C VAL A 222 18.34 -0.13 -12.31
N LEU A 223 17.45 -0.97 -12.83
CA LEU A 223 16.03 -0.70 -13.00
C LEU A 223 15.22 -1.57 -12.03
N GLU A 224 14.40 -0.96 -11.19
CA GLU A 224 13.34 -1.66 -10.47
C GLU A 224 12.00 -1.43 -11.18
N VAL A 225 11.34 -2.51 -11.64
CA VAL A 225 10.02 -2.48 -12.26
C VAL A 225 8.96 -2.81 -11.23
N GLY A 226 7.98 -1.91 -11.08
CA GLY A 226 6.98 -1.96 -10.02
C GLY A 226 7.54 -1.44 -8.69
N CYS A 227 8.28 -0.32 -8.74
CA CYS A 227 8.99 0.23 -7.58
C CYS A 227 8.07 0.78 -6.47
N GLY A 228 6.79 1.01 -6.76
CA GLY A 228 5.82 1.53 -5.81
C GLY A 228 6.26 2.86 -5.20
N SER A 229 6.51 2.87 -3.89
CA SER A 229 6.99 4.05 -3.15
C SER A 229 8.50 4.31 -3.31
N GLY A 230 9.24 3.49 -4.08
CA GLY A 230 10.68 3.57 -4.21
C GLY A 230 11.46 3.19 -2.94
N VAL A 231 10.84 2.50 -2.00
CA VAL A 231 11.48 2.13 -0.72
C VAL A 231 12.67 1.21 -0.92
N LEU A 232 12.58 0.27 -1.86
CA LEU A 232 13.68 -0.63 -2.18
C LEU A 232 14.76 0.06 -3.00
N ASP A 233 14.39 0.99 -3.90
CA ASP A 233 15.35 1.85 -4.61
C ASP A 233 16.20 2.65 -3.63
N ARG A 234 15.56 3.30 -2.62
CA ARG A 234 16.25 4.07 -1.60
C ARG A 234 17.11 3.19 -0.69
N TRP A 235 16.61 1.98 -0.35
CA TRP A 235 17.41 0.99 0.38
C TRP A 235 18.61 0.54 -0.46
N LEU A 236 18.42 0.22 -1.74
CA LEU A 236 19.47 -0.24 -2.65
C LEU A 236 20.55 0.84 -2.85
N ALA A 237 20.16 2.10 -3.04
CA ALA A 237 21.10 3.21 -3.16
C ALA A 237 22.05 3.28 -1.94
N ARG A 238 21.51 3.11 -0.74
CA ARG A 238 22.35 3.05 0.49
C ARG A 238 23.19 1.78 0.56
N PHE A 239 22.59 0.64 0.21
CA PHE A 239 23.28 -0.66 0.24
C PHE A 239 24.48 -0.70 -0.70
N THR A 240 24.38 -0.09 -1.87
CA THR A 240 25.49 0.03 -2.84
C THR A 240 26.37 1.26 -2.61
N SER A 241 26.19 1.97 -1.48
CA SER A 241 26.90 3.22 -1.17
C SER A 241 26.79 4.26 -2.30
N GLN A 242 25.63 4.34 -2.93
CA GLN A 242 25.28 5.25 -4.05
C GLN A 242 26.19 5.05 -5.30
N ALA A 243 26.76 3.86 -5.45
CA ALA A 243 27.65 3.55 -6.57
C ALA A 243 26.92 3.29 -7.90
N ASN A 244 25.58 3.17 -7.89
CA ASN A 244 24.77 2.81 -9.03
C ASN A 244 23.69 3.86 -9.28
N PRO A 245 23.52 4.36 -10.53
CA PRO A 245 22.30 5.06 -10.91
C PRO A 245 21.11 4.08 -10.91
N ILE A 246 20.03 4.46 -10.24
CA ILE A 246 18.84 3.64 -10.07
C ILE A 246 17.66 4.30 -10.76
N ILE A 247 16.87 3.51 -11.47
CA ILE A 247 15.63 3.92 -12.10
C ILE A 247 14.50 3.11 -11.48
N GLY A 248 13.57 3.77 -10.81
CA GLY A 248 12.32 3.16 -10.35
C GLY A 248 11.22 3.36 -11.39
N ALA A 249 10.64 2.30 -11.92
CA ALA A 249 9.51 2.37 -12.84
C ALA A 249 8.24 1.80 -12.19
N ASP A 250 7.13 2.50 -12.32
CA ASP A 250 5.81 2.04 -11.84
C ASP A 250 4.71 2.58 -12.75
N ILE A 251 3.62 1.83 -12.89
CA ILE A 251 2.44 2.29 -13.64
C ILE A 251 1.71 3.42 -12.90
N ASN A 252 1.85 3.48 -11.59
CA ASN A 252 1.07 4.34 -10.71
C ASN A 252 1.75 5.70 -10.49
N LYS A 253 1.24 6.72 -11.18
CA LYS A 253 1.76 8.11 -11.09
C LYS A 253 1.72 8.72 -9.68
N TYR A 254 0.78 8.28 -8.83
CA TYR A 254 0.66 8.79 -7.46
C TYR A 254 1.77 8.24 -6.58
N LEU A 255 2.04 6.93 -6.66
CA LEU A 255 3.15 6.31 -5.94
C LEU A 255 4.50 6.89 -6.38
N LEU A 256 4.70 7.11 -7.68
CA LEU A 256 5.94 7.74 -8.18
C LEU A 256 6.14 9.16 -7.66
N ARG A 257 5.07 9.94 -7.48
CA ARG A 257 5.14 11.27 -6.88
C ARG A 257 5.62 11.20 -5.42
N GLU A 258 5.07 10.27 -4.65
CA GLU A 258 5.49 10.03 -3.27
C GLU A 258 6.94 9.49 -3.21
N ALA A 259 7.29 8.56 -4.10
CA ALA A 259 8.65 8.01 -4.21
C ALA A 259 9.69 9.11 -4.44
N MET A 260 9.41 10.02 -5.37
CA MET A 260 10.28 11.18 -5.65
C MET A 260 10.38 12.11 -4.43
N ALA A 261 9.26 12.43 -3.77
CA ALA A 261 9.26 13.27 -2.57
C ALA A 261 10.10 12.66 -1.45
N LEU A 262 9.98 11.35 -1.22
CA LEU A 262 10.77 10.64 -0.23
C LEU A 262 12.25 10.57 -0.60
N ALA A 263 12.59 10.37 -1.88
CA ALA A 263 13.99 10.39 -2.34
C ALA A 263 14.64 11.77 -2.16
N VAL A 264 13.91 12.86 -2.41
CA VAL A 264 14.36 14.24 -2.13
C VAL A 264 14.59 14.44 -0.63
N GLN A 265 13.63 14.03 0.21
CA GLN A 265 13.72 14.14 1.66
C GLN A 265 14.94 13.38 2.22
N GLU A 266 15.29 12.25 1.61
CA GLU A 266 16.40 11.39 2.01
C GLU A 266 17.72 11.70 1.30
N HIS A 267 17.79 12.81 0.52
CA HIS A 267 18.97 13.25 -0.24
C HIS A 267 19.48 12.19 -1.24
N LEU A 268 18.59 11.47 -1.90
CA LEU A 268 18.89 10.45 -2.90
C LEU A 268 18.40 10.79 -4.33
N ALA A 269 17.84 11.98 -4.53
CA ALA A 269 17.27 12.39 -5.82
C ALA A 269 18.30 12.51 -6.95
N ASP A 270 19.59 12.66 -6.64
CA ASP A 270 20.67 12.68 -7.64
C ASP A 270 21.08 11.25 -8.09
N ILE A 271 20.68 10.23 -7.36
CA ILE A 271 21.02 8.82 -7.60
C ILE A 271 19.84 8.05 -8.17
N ILE A 272 18.62 8.40 -7.71
CA ILE A 272 17.39 7.68 -8.07
C ILE A 272 16.52 8.58 -8.94
N THR A 273 16.11 8.07 -10.09
CA THR A 273 15.10 8.69 -10.94
C THR A 273 13.85 7.82 -10.98
N PHE A 274 12.67 8.44 -11.12
CA PHE A 274 11.41 7.72 -11.21
C PHE A 274 10.73 8.02 -12.54
N GLN A 275 10.20 6.96 -13.19
CA GLN A 275 9.55 7.06 -14.49
C GLN A 275 8.27 6.23 -14.52
N GLN A 276 7.19 6.84 -15.05
CA GLN A 276 5.97 6.07 -15.27
C GLN A 276 6.17 5.07 -16.42
N GLY A 277 5.78 3.82 -16.18
CA GLY A 277 5.90 2.75 -17.18
C GLY A 277 5.02 1.56 -16.83
N ASP A 278 4.45 0.96 -17.87
CA ASP A 278 3.73 -0.32 -17.76
C ASP A 278 4.76 -1.45 -17.85
N ALA A 279 4.73 -2.39 -16.91
CA ALA A 279 5.62 -3.55 -16.90
C ALA A 279 5.44 -4.47 -18.13
N GLU A 280 4.26 -4.41 -18.79
CA GLU A 280 3.98 -5.13 -20.05
C GLU A 280 4.45 -4.38 -21.31
N ALA A 281 4.90 -3.12 -21.19
CA ALA A 281 5.37 -2.24 -22.27
C ALA A 281 6.29 -1.15 -21.71
N LEU A 282 7.49 -1.53 -21.26
CA LEU A 282 8.42 -0.63 -20.59
C LEU A 282 8.92 0.49 -21.51
N PRO A 283 8.94 1.75 -21.05
CA PRO A 283 9.35 2.91 -21.84
C PRO A 283 10.87 3.07 -21.95
N PHE A 284 11.59 1.96 -22.07
CA PHE A 284 13.05 1.94 -22.17
C PHE A 284 13.48 1.29 -23.50
N PRO A 285 14.62 1.72 -24.08
CA PRO A 285 15.20 1.07 -25.24
C PRO A 285 15.57 -0.40 -24.97
N ASP A 286 15.67 -1.17 -26.05
CA ASP A 286 16.21 -2.52 -25.98
C ASP A 286 17.66 -2.49 -25.49
N GLU A 287 18.05 -3.49 -24.71
CA GLU A 287 19.43 -3.75 -24.33
C GLU A 287 20.17 -2.60 -23.63
N HIS A 288 19.44 -1.80 -22.84
CA HIS A 288 19.97 -0.59 -22.24
C HIS A 288 20.37 -0.76 -20.77
N ILE A 289 19.75 -1.66 -20.03
CA ILE A 289 19.89 -1.76 -18.57
C ILE A 289 20.82 -2.92 -18.17
N ASP A 290 21.69 -2.70 -17.20
CA ASP A 290 22.65 -3.68 -16.69
C ASP A 290 22.02 -4.70 -15.75
N VAL A 291 21.17 -4.23 -14.83
CA VAL A 291 20.49 -5.04 -13.83
C VAL A 291 19.02 -4.65 -13.77
N VAL A 292 18.14 -5.62 -13.97
CA VAL A 292 16.68 -5.41 -13.88
C VAL A 292 16.12 -6.21 -12.71
N LEU A 293 15.37 -5.53 -11.86
CA LEU A 293 14.75 -6.06 -10.65
C LEU A 293 13.23 -5.95 -10.75
N SER A 294 12.48 -6.93 -10.26
CA SER A 294 11.03 -6.83 -10.12
C SER A 294 10.56 -7.67 -8.93
N PHE A 295 9.89 -7.03 -7.97
CA PHE A 295 9.52 -7.65 -6.71
C PHE A 295 8.01 -7.57 -6.47
N THR A 296 7.32 -8.71 -6.55
CA THR A 296 5.87 -8.85 -6.34
C THR A 296 5.01 -8.04 -7.34
N VAL A 297 5.35 -8.12 -8.62
CA VAL A 297 4.68 -7.41 -9.72
C VAL A 297 4.09 -8.38 -10.74
N LEU A 298 4.77 -9.49 -11.03
CA LEU A 298 4.34 -10.45 -12.04
C LEU A 298 2.99 -11.12 -11.69
N GLU A 299 2.52 -10.98 -10.48
CA GLU A 299 1.19 -11.40 -10.04
C GLU A 299 0.06 -10.54 -10.62
N GLU A 300 0.35 -9.28 -11.01
CA GLU A 300 -0.66 -8.24 -11.22
C GLU A 300 -1.12 -8.08 -12.67
N GLY A 301 -0.46 -8.75 -13.62
CA GLY A 301 -0.78 -8.68 -15.03
C GLY A 301 -0.31 -9.91 -15.80
N ASN A 302 -0.02 -9.74 -17.09
CA ASN A 302 0.50 -10.84 -17.93
C ASN A 302 1.98 -11.07 -17.65
N ALA A 303 2.27 -12.09 -16.82
CA ALA A 303 3.63 -12.39 -16.36
C ALA A 303 4.61 -12.71 -17.50
N ASP A 304 4.15 -13.37 -18.59
CA ASP A 304 5.03 -13.69 -19.73
C ASP A 304 5.38 -12.44 -20.54
N ARG A 305 4.45 -11.49 -20.71
CA ARG A 305 4.72 -10.20 -21.36
C ARG A 305 5.66 -9.34 -20.51
N MET A 306 5.37 -9.23 -19.21
CA MET A 306 6.24 -8.50 -18.27
C MET A 306 7.66 -9.06 -18.29
N LEU A 307 7.81 -10.39 -18.16
CA LEU A 307 9.13 -11.02 -18.20
C LEU A 307 9.84 -10.80 -19.55
N GLY A 308 9.09 -10.83 -20.67
CA GLY A 308 9.60 -10.47 -21.99
C GLY A 308 10.19 -9.07 -22.04
N GLU A 309 9.50 -8.10 -21.45
CA GLU A 309 9.96 -6.70 -21.37
C GLU A 309 11.21 -6.55 -20.48
N LEU A 310 11.23 -7.23 -19.31
CA LEU A 310 12.44 -7.25 -18.47
C LEU A 310 13.66 -7.76 -19.27
N VAL A 311 13.46 -8.82 -20.06
CA VAL A 311 14.54 -9.38 -20.91
C VAL A 311 14.90 -8.43 -22.07
N ARG A 312 13.91 -7.80 -22.71
CA ARG A 312 14.12 -6.88 -23.82
C ARG A 312 15.01 -5.71 -23.41
N VAL A 313 14.67 -5.04 -22.30
CA VAL A 313 15.41 -3.85 -21.83
C VAL A 313 16.77 -4.18 -21.23
N THR A 314 17.00 -5.43 -20.80
CA THR A 314 18.28 -5.86 -20.26
C THR A 314 19.31 -6.04 -21.38
N ARG A 315 20.51 -5.49 -21.22
CA ARG A 315 21.61 -5.65 -22.18
C ARG A 315 22.15 -7.09 -22.24
N PRO A 316 22.82 -7.51 -23.31
CA PRO A 316 23.56 -8.78 -23.31
C PRO A 316 24.55 -8.87 -22.14
N GLY A 317 24.55 -9.99 -21.41
CA GLY A 317 25.31 -10.19 -20.18
C GLY A 317 24.75 -9.49 -18.95
N GLY A 318 23.65 -8.74 -19.09
CA GLY A 318 22.91 -8.14 -17.99
C GLY A 318 22.17 -9.20 -17.15
N ARG A 319 21.73 -8.83 -15.96
CA ARG A 319 21.15 -9.74 -14.97
C ARG A 319 19.75 -9.30 -14.61
N ILE A 320 18.88 -10.29 -14.40
CA ILE A 320 17.47 -10.09 -14.05
C ILE A 320 17.19 -10.84 -12.76
N ALA A 321 16.55 -10.19 -11.78
CA ALA A 321 16.06 -10.81 -10.57
C ALA A 321 14.57 -10.53 -10.41
N VAL A 322 13.79 -11.59 -10.19
CA VAL A 322 12.34 -11.51 -9.98
C VAL A 322 11.96 -12.25 -8.72
N MET A 323 11.12 -11.65 -7.92
CA MET A 323 10.48 -12.25 -6.76
C MET A 323 8.96 -12.19 -6.92
N VAL A 324 8.27 -13.30 -6.71
CA VAL A 324 6.81 -13.38 -6.65
C VAL A 324 6.36 -14.00 -5.33
N ARG A 325 5.15 -13.68 -4.87
CA ARG A 325 4.55 -14.40 -3.74
C ARG A 325 4.39 -15.86 -4.09
N ALA A 326 4.65 -16.77 -3.15
CA ALA A 326 4.45 -18.21 -3.36
C ALA A 326 3.09 -18.63 -2.77
N LEU A 327 2.02 -18.57 -3.57
CA LEU A 327 0.68 -18.96 -3.12
C LEU A 327 0.49 -20.50 -3.12
N ASP A 328 1.43 -21.23 -3.68
CA ASP A 328 1.54 -22.70 -3.68
C ASP A 328 2.31 -23.24 -2.46
N ILE A 329 2.84 -22.36 -1.60
CA ILE A 329 3.56 -22.72 -0.37
C ILE A 329 2.80 -22.16 0.84
N PRO A 330 2.45 -22.99 1.86
CA PRO A 330 1.84 -22.52 3.08
C PRO A 330 2.74 -21.51 3.84
N TRP A 331 2.12 -20.51 4.44
CA TRP A 331 2.81 -19.60 5.36
C TRP A 331 3.18 -20.33 6.65
N VAL A 332 4.29 -19.94 7.26
CA VAL A 332 4.60 -20.35 8.63
C VAL A 332 3.92 -19.38 9.58
N VAL A 333 3.03 -19.89 10.42
CA VAL A 333 2.28 -19.09 11.40
C VAL A 333 2.56 -19.68 12.79
N ASN A 334 3.34 -18.95 13.60
CA ASN A 334 3.67 -19.34 14.96
C ASN A 334 2.76 -18.62 15.96
N VAL A 335 1.46 -18.93 15.86
CA VAL A 335 0.39 -18.46 16.74
C VAL A 335 -0.34 -19.68 17.30
N PRO A 336 -0.66 -19.76 18.60
CA PRO A 336 -1.40 -20.86 19.19
C PRO A 336 -2.87 -20.82 18.76
N LEU A 337 -3.23 -21.73 17.85
CA LEU A 337 -4.56 -21.84 17.25
C LEU A 337 -4.96 -23.31 17.19
N ARG A 338 -6.27 -23.60 17.19
CA ARG A 338 -6.75 -24.96 16.87
C ARG A 338 -6.29 -25.40 15.48
N PRO A 339 -6.10 -26.71 15.25
CA PRO A 339 -5.49 -27.22 14.01
C PRO A 339 -6.20 -26.76 12.72
N GLU A 340 -7.54 -26.74 12.72
CA GLU A 340 -8.35 -26.36 11.56
C GLU A 340 -8.16 -24.89 11.20
N LEU A 341 -8.16 -24.00 12.20
CA LEU A 341 -7.92 -22.59 12.00
C LEU A 341 -6.47 -22.34 11.57
N LYS A 342 -5.52 -23.05 12.17
CA LYS A 342 -4.11 -22.96 11.79
C LYS A 342 -3.89 -23.32 10.33
N ALA A 343 -4.47 -24.42 9.84
CA ALA A 343 -4.41 -24.79 8.44
C ALA A 343 -5.01 -23.73 7.50
N LYS A 344 -6.13 -23.12 7.92
CA LYS A 344 -6.82 -22.07 7.16
C LYS A 344 -5.97 -20.79 7.04
N VAL A 345 -5.35 -20.33 8.12
CA VAL A 345 -4.55 -19.10 8.14
C VAL A 345 -3.19 -19.26 7.46
N GLN A 346 -2.70 -20.48 7.32
CA GLN A 346 -1.46 -20.77 6.62
C GLN A 346 -1.60 -20.68 5.08
N THR A 347 -2.83 -20.62 4.55
CA THR A 347 -3.10 -20.51 3.12
C THR A 347 -3.93 -19.29 2.78
N PRO A 348 -3.48 -18.06 3.14
CA PRO A 348 -4.23 -16.85 2.85
C PRO A 348 -4.36 -16.66 1.35
N ARG A 349 -5.54 -16.20 0.93
CA ARG A 349 -5.81 -15.93 -0.48
C ARG A 349 -5.15 -14.61 -0.86
N GLY A 350 -4.34 -14.64 -1.93
CA GLY A 350 -3.78 -13.45 -2.58
C GLY A 350 -4.53 -13.11 -3.87
N PHE A 351 -4.36 -11.87 -4.35
CA PHE A 351 -4.75 -11.51 -5.70
C PHE A 351 -3.68 -11.99 -6.68
N VAL A 352 -4.12 -12.63 -7.76
CA VAL A 352 -3.29 -12.96 -8.93
C VAL A 352 -4.16 -12.74 -10.15
N ALA A 353 -3.66 -12.00 -11.12
CA ALA A 353 -4.30 -11.84 -12.44
C ALA A 353 -4.39 -13.20 -13.17
N SER A 354 -5.31 -13.32 -14.11
CA SER A 354 -5.51 -14.58 -14.85
C SER A 354 -4.23 -15.14 -15.50
N ASP A 355 -3.36 -14.24 -15.98
CA ASP A 355 -2.09 -14.57 -16.62
C ASP A 355 -0.88 -14.25 -15.71
N GLY A 356 -1.14 -13.94 -14.43
CA GLY A 356 -0.13 -13.64 -13.45
C GLY A 356 0.69 -14.84 -12.99
N CYS A 357 1.77 -14.59 -12.28
CA CYS A 357 2.64 -15.59 -11.71
C CYS A 357 2.82 -15.39 -10.21
N ALA A 358 2.34 -16.34 -9.40
CA ALA A 358 2.51 -16.36 -7.93
C ALA A 358 2.82 -17.78 -7.42
N ASP A 359 3.55 -18.55 -8.20
CA ASP A 359 3.87 -19.96 -7.93
C ASP A 359 5.20 -20.38 -8.56
N ALA A 360 5.56 -21.66 -8.39
CA ALA A 360 6.77 -22.26 -8.95
C ALA A 360 6.84 -22.25 -10.49
N SER A 361 5.77 -21.84 -11.20
CA SER A 361 5.80 -21.68 -12.66
C SER A 361 6.80 -20.60 -13.12
N LEU A 362 7.22 -19.69 -12.21
CA LEU A 362 8.26 -18.70 -12.44
C LEU A 362 9.53 -19.33 -13.07
N TYR A 363 9.96 -20.50 -12.56
CA TYR A 363 11.15 -21.17 -13.09
C TYR A 363 11.01 -21.55 -14.57
N ARG A 364 9.87 -22.13 -14.95
CA ARG A 364 9.57 -22.51 -16.33
C ARG A 364 9.49 -21.29 -17.23
N ARG A 365 8.92 -20.18 -16.75
CA ARG A 365 8.85 -18.91 -17.48
C ARG A 365 10.26 -18.37 -17.75
N PHE A 366 11.13 -18.34 -16.74
CA PHE A 366 12.54 -17.96 -16.91
C PHE A 366 13.28 -18.81 -17.93
N LYS A 367 13.09 -20.13 -17.93
CA LYS A 367 13.72 -21.02 -18.92
C LYS A 367 13.24 -20.73 -20.35
N ARG A 368 11.99 -20.33 -20.54
CA ARG A 368 11.42 -20.04 -21.86
C ARG A 368 11.94 -18.74 -22.47
N THR A 369 12.41 -17.79 -21.68
CA THR A 369 12.95 -16.51 -22.18
C THR A 369 14.36 -16.63 -22.77
N GLY A 370 14.99 -17.78 -22.72
CA GLY A 370 16.37 -17.97 -23.18
C GLY A 370 17.45 -17.47 -22.22
N LEU A 371 17.08 -17.03 -21.02
CA LEU A 371 18.04 -16.64 -19.98
C LEU A 371 18.94 -17.83 -19.61
N THR A 372 20.21 -17.52 -19.37
CA THR A 372 21.24 -18.46 -18.93
C THR A 372 21.53 -18.29 -17.43
N ARG A 373 22.28 -19.22 -16.83
CA ARG A 373 22.63 -19.22 -15.41
C ARG A 373 21.41 -19.01 -14.50
N VAL A 374 20.26 -19.54 -14.94
CA VAL A 374 19.02 -19.41 -14.19
C VAL A 374 19.10 -20.20 -12.90
N GLN A 375 18.87 -19.49 -11.80
CA GLN A 375 18.71 -20.07 -10.46
C GLN A 375 17.32 -19.69 -9.95
N ILE A 376 16.64 -20.67 -9.32
CA ILE A 376 15.39 -20.46 -8.64
C ILE A 376 15.50 -21.00 -7.22
N PHE A 377 14.93 -20.28 -6.27
CA PHE A 377 14.97 -20.67 -4.87
C PHE A 377 13.77 -20.07 -4.13
N PRO A 378 13.07 -20.86 -3.32
CA PRO A 378 12.08 -20.31 -2.40
C PRO A 378 12.77 -19.61 -1.25
N GLN A 379 12.13 -18.54 -0.74
CA GLN A 379 12.57 -17.80 0.45
C GLN A 379 11.40 -17.53 1.38
N LEU A 380 11.70 -17.36 2.66
CA LEU A 380 10.73 -16.96 3.67
C LEU A 380 11.12 -15.60 4.22
N ALA A 381 10.19 -14.65 4.21
CA ALA A 381 10.35 -13.38 4.92
C ALA A 381 9.59 -13.47 6.25
N ALA A 382 10.31 -13.45 7.36
CA ALA A 382 9.74 -13.51 8.71
C ALA A 382 9.42 -12.12 9.26
N PHE A 383 8.27 -11.99 9.91
CA PHE A 383 7.80 -10.79 10.59
C PHE A 383 7.57 -11.14 12.07
N GLU A 384 8.41 -10.59 12.94
CA GLU A 384 8.45 -10.94 14.37
C GLU A 384 7.71 -9.91 15.25
N GLN A 385 7.18 -8.84 14.66
CA GLN A 385 6.44 -7.78 15.35
C GLN A 385 5.04 -7.66 14.76
N ALA A 386 4.03 -7.98 15.57
CA ALA A 386 2.63 -8.03 15.13
C ALA A 386 2.05 -6.65 14.78
N GLU A 387 2.58 -5.59 15.37
CA GLU A 387 2.12 -4.21 15.23
C GLU A 387 2.68 -3.48 14.01
N THR A 388 3.63 -4.06 13.27
CA THR A 388 4.18 -3.42 12.06
C THR A 388 3.14 -3.38 10.94
N SER A 389 3.18 -2.33 10.11
CA SER A 389 2.28 -2.19 8.95
C SER A 389 2.33 -3.40 8.01
N GLN A 390 3.49 -4.03 7.86
CA GLN A 390 3.64 -5.24 7.05
C GLN A 390 2.96 -6.46 7.70
N ALA A 391 3.08 -6.64 9.01
CA ALA A 391 2.37 -7.70 9.73
C ALA A 391 0.86 -7.45 9.72
N GLN A 392 0.42 -6.20 9.89
CA GLN A 392 -1.00 -5.82 9.80
C GLN A 392 -1.59 -6.07 8.41
N PHE A 393 -0.82 -5.83 7.36
CA PHE A 393 -1.23 -6.20 5.99
C PHE A 393 -1.40 -7.72 5.85
N ALA A 394 -0.45 -8.52 6.37
CA ALA A 394 -0.55 -9.97 6.40
C ALA A 394 -1.77 -10.45 7.20
N HIS A 395 -2.01 -9.86 8.39
CA HIS A 395 -3.20 -10.13 9.20
C HIS A 395 -4.48 -9.80 8.44
N GLY A 396 -4.53 -8.69 7.70
CA GLY A 396 -5.69 -8.31 6.90
C GLY A 396 -6.06 -9.34 5.83
N ALA A 397 -5.06 -9.91 5.17
CA ALA A 397 -5.26 -10.98 4.19
C ALA A 397 -5.83 -12.25 4.84
N ILE A 398 -5.37 -12.60 6.04
CA ILE A 398 -5.87 -13.73 6.83
C ILE A 398 -7.30 -13.46 7.30
N LEU A 399 -7.52 -12.33 7.97
CA LEU A 399 -8.82 -11.94 8.55
C LEU A 399 -9.96 -11.92 7.53
N SER A 400 -9.67 -11.57 6.27
CA SER A 400 -10.67 -11.55 5.20
C SER A 400 -11.33 -12.90 4.91
N ALA A 401 -10.77 -14.00 5.43
CA ALA A 401 -11.25 -15.36 5.22
C ALA A 401 -11.86 -16.00 6.50
N LEU A 402 -11.84 -15.28 7.63
CA LEU A 402 -12.25 -15.80 8.93
C LEU A 402 -13.70 -15.45 9.27
N THR A 403 -14.36 -16.32 10.04
CA THR A 403 -15.62 -15.99 10.71
C THR A 403 -15.37 -15.08 11.93
N PRO A 404 -16.41 -14.46 12.53
CA PRO A 404 -16.23 -13.68 13.75
C PRO A 404 -15.58 -14.46 14.91
N GLU A 405 -15.96 -15.72 15.11
CA GLU A 405 -15.40 -16.59 16.14
C GLU A 405 -13.93 -16.93 15.86
N GLU A 406 -13.60 -17.24 14.60
CA GLU A 406 -12.24 -17.49 14.17
C GLU A 406 -11.37 -16.24 14.30
N THR A 407 -11.93 -15.08 14.01
CA THR A 407 -11.26 -13.78 14.19
C THR A 407 -10.93 -13.52 15.65
N GLN A 408 -11.85 -13.82 16.57
CA GLN A 408 -11.61 -13.68 18.01
C GLN A 408 -10.50 -14.64 18.48
N GLU A 409 -10.53 -15.91 18.04
CA GLU A 409 -9.47 -16.89 18.34
C GLU A 409 -8.11 -16.42 17.80
N TRP A 410 -8.08 -15.88 16.55
CA TRP A 410 -6.89 -15.33 15.94
C TRP A 410 -6.28 -14.18 16.77
N HIS A 411 -7.09 -13.20 17.18
CA HIS A 411 -6.61 -12.08 18.00
C HIS A 411 -6.11 -12.54 19.37
N THR A 412 -6.81 -13.48 20.00
CA THR A 412 -6.40 -14.05 21.28
C THR A 412 -5.06 -14.79 21.15
N GLY A 413 -4.91 -15.59 20.09
CA GLY A 413 -3.66 -16.31 19.83
C GLY A 413 -2.49 -15.39 19.55
N ILE A 414 -2.69 -14.29 18.79
CA ILE A 414 -1.65 -13.28 18.58
C ILE A 414 -1.24 -12.64 19.91
N ALA A 415 -2.20 -12.19 20.71
CA ALA A 415 -1.91 -11.58 22.01
C ALA A 415 -1.10 -12.52 22.91
N GLN A 416 -1.45 -13.81 22.93
CA GLN A 416 -0.71 -14.84 23.66
C GLN A 416 0.71 -15.00 23.11
N ALA A 417 0.87 -15.17 21.78
CA ALA A 417 2.20 -15.36 21.18
C ALA A 417 3.11 -14.14 21.38
N VAL A 418 2.56 -12.91 21.34
CA VAL A 418 3.30 -11.69 21.65
C VAL A 418 3.72 -11.64 23.11
N ALA A 419 2.81 -11.97 24.04
CA ALA A 419 3.11 -12.01 25.48
C ALA A 419 4.19 -13.04 25.82
N ASP A 420 4.19 -14.19 25.13
CA ASP A 420 5.19 -15.25 25.29
C ASP A 420 6.51 -14.97 24.55
N GLY A 421 6.59 -13.89 23.75
CA GLY A 421 7.75 -13.57 22.93
C GLY A 421 8.01 -14.57 21.79
N THR A 422 6.97 -15.30 21.36
CA THR A 422 7.08 -16.37 20.36
C THR A 422 6.39 -16.02 19.02
N TYR A 423 5.79 -14.85 18.93
CA TYR A 423 5.09 -14.43 17.72
C TYR A 423 6.04 -14.33 16.53
N PHE A 424 5.71 -15.01 15.43
CA PHE A 424 6.16 -14.66 14.09
C PHE A 424 5.22 -15.23 13.01
N ILE A 425 5.21 -14.56 11.88
CA ILE A 425 4.64 -15.04 10.63
C ILE A 425 5.74 -15.02 9.59
N ALA A 426 5.87 -16.07 8.78
CA ALA A 426 6.78 -16.05 7.64
C ALA A 426 6.02 -16.27 6.33
N GLN A 427 6.16 -15.30 5.42
CA GLN A 427 5.57 -15.31 4.10
C GLN A 427 6.54 -15.93 3.10
N PRO A 428 6.10 -16.93 2.31
CA PRO A 428 6.94 -17.53 1.27
C PRO A 428 6.94 -16.70 -0.02
N PHE A 429 8.09 -16.75 -0.71
CA PHE A 429 8.31 -16.17 -2.04
C PHE A 429 9.04 -17.15 -2.92
N HIS A 430 8.72 -17.15 -4.23
CA HIS A 430 9.58 -17.72 -5.25
C HIS A 430 10.48 -16.64 -5.81
N CYS A 431 11.78 -16.94 -5.86
CA CYS A 431 12.80 -16.03 -6.35
C CYS A 431 13.50 -16.68 -7.56
N ALA A 432 13.77 -15.89 -8.58
CA ALA A 432 14.52 -16.33 -9.74
C ALA A 432 15.53 -15.26 -10.15
N VAL A 433 16.73 -15.70 -10.53
CA VAL A 433 17.79 -14.87 -11.09
C VAL A 433 18.27 -15.51 -12.38
N GLY A 434 18.53 -14.69 -13.41
CA GLY A 434 19.05 -15.14 -14.68
C GLY A 434 19.93 -14.09 -15.35
N THR A 435 20.72 -14.53 -16.35
CA THR A 435 21.59 -13.66 -17.13
C THR A 435 21.16 -13.71 -18.59
N LYS A 436 21.01 -12.54 -19.24
CA LYS A 436 20.79 -12.48 -20.68
C LYS A 436 22.06 -12.94 -21.41
N PRO A 437 21.95 -13.86 -22.40
CA PRO A 437 23.12 -14.30 -23.14
C PRO A 437 23.89 -13.14 -23.75
N GLN A 438 25.21 -13.30 -23.92
CA GLN A 438 25.99 -12.40 -24.78
C GLN A 438 25.54 -12.62 -26.24
N THR A 439 25.37 -11.56 -27.01
CA THR A 439 25.27 -11.65 -28.46
C THR A 439 26.64 -12.08 -28.98
N GLU A 440 26.71 -13.17 -29.75
CA GLU A 440 27.92 -13.61 -30.42
C GLU A 440 28.40 -12.60 -31.47
#